data_2cbabc9c1a8ad5be25faf7710ae6f919
#
_entry.id   2cbabc9c1a8ad5be25faf7710ae6f919
#
_cell.length_a   1.000
_cell.length_b   1.000
_cell.length_c   1.000
_cell.angle_alpha   90.00
_cell.angle_beta   90.00
_cell.angle_gamma   90.00
#
_symmetry.space_group_name_H-M   'P 1'
#
loop_
_entity.id
_entity.type
_entity.pdbx_description
1 polymer ?
#
loop_
_entity_poly.entity_id
_entity_poly.type
_entity_poly.pdbx_seq_one_letter_code
_entity_poly.pdbx_strand_id
1 'polypeptide(L)'
;MTRPGVAPIASALLVELLVSLLQHPQGAAAPAPTTRNAETDSHPLGIVPHQIRGFLSTFENLSVTGQSYQSCSACSERVIDAYRENGWDFVRKVLNEPGYVEELSGLKEVRSAK
;
A
#
# COMPACT_ATOMS: atom_id res chain seq x y z
N MET A 1 -24.96 -4.09 5.91
CA MET A 1 -25.71 -2.89 5.49
C MET A 1 -24.81 -1.66 5.72
N THR A 2 -24.46 -0.93 4.69
CA THR A 2 -23.62 0.27 4.80
C THR A 2 -24.47 1.48 5.17
N ARG A 3 -23.91 2.36 6.04
CA ARG A 3 -24.60 3.62 6.38
C ARG A 3 -24.63 4.55 5.16
N PRO A 4 -25.70 5.35 4.95
CA PRO A 4 -25.87 6.17 3.72
C PRO A 4 -24.73 7.17 3.46
N GLY A 5 -24.08 7.68 4.50
CA GLY A 5 -22.98 8.63 4.36
C GLY A 5 -21.60 8.05 4.04
N VAL A 6 -21.45 6.71 4.04
CA VAL A 6 -20.11 6.09 3.88
C VAL A 6 -19.54 6.33 2.47
N ALA A 7 -20.35 6.11 1.44
CA ALA A 7 -19.89 6.24 0.07
C ALA A 7 -19.48 7.69 -0.28
N PRO A 8 -20.27 8.74 0.03
CA PRO A 8 -19.85 10.12 -0.17
C PRO A 8 -18.56 10.49 0.58
N ILE A 9 -18.43 10.09 1.85
CA ILE A 9 -17.20 10.37 2.64
C ILE A 9 -15.98 9.69 2.01
N ALA A 10 -16.10 8.40 1.68
CA ALA A 10 -15.00 7.65 1.08
C ALA A 10 -14.60 8.23 -0.29
N SER A 11 -15.58 8.63 -1.10
CA SER A 11 -15.32 9.26 -2.41
C SER A 11 -14.64 10.61 -2.26
N ALA A 12 -15.07 11.44 -1.32
CA ALA A 12 -14.44 12.74 -1.06
C ALA A 12 -12.98 12.58 -0.61
N LEU A 13 -12.72 11.68 0.35
CA LEU A 13 -11.35 11.39 0.80
C LEU A 13 -10.47 10.81 -0.31
N LEU A 14 -11.04 9.99 -1.21
CA LEU A 14 -10.30 9.46 -2.36
C LEU A 14 -9.89 10.58 -3.33
N VAL A 15 -10.78 11.53 -3.59
CA VAL A 15 -10.48 12.70 -4.45
C VAL A 15 -9.36 13.55 -3.81
N GLU A 16 -9.42 13.83 -2.52
CA GLU A 16 -8.38 14.58 -1.81
C GLU A 16 -7.03 13.86 -1.86
N LEU A 17 -7.01 12.54 -1.65
CA LEU A 17 -5.80 11.73 -1.79
C LEU A 17 -5.23 11.77 -3.22
N LEU A 18 -6.10 11.69 -4.22
CA LEU A 18 -5.69 11.78 -5.63
C LEU A 18 -5.08 13.14 -5.94
N VAL A 19 -5.71 14.23 -5.49
CA VAL A 19 -5.19 15.59 -5.67
C VAL A 19 -3.83 15.73 -5.01
N SER A 20 -3.69 15.26 -3.76
CA SER A 20 -2.42 15.30 -3.03
C SER A 20 -1.32 14.51 -3.76
N LEU A 21 -1.66 13.33 -4.30
CA LEU A 21 -0.73 12.51 -5.06
C LEU A 21 -0.30 13.18 -6.38
N LEU A 22 -1.25 13.76 -7.12
CA LEU A 22 -0.96 14.44 -8.38
C LEU A 22 -0.14 15.72 -8.21
N GLN A 23 -0.28 16.39 -7.08
CA GLN A 23 0.49 17.59 -6.73
C GLN A 23 1.86 17.25 -6.10
N HIS A 24 2.08 15.99 -5.73
CA HIS A 24 3.36 15.59 -5.17
C HIS A 24 4.48 15.65 -6.22
N PRO A 25 5.70 16.15 -5.89
CA PRO A 25 6.81 16.23 -6.84
C PRO A 25 7.16 14.91 -7.50
N GLN A 26 6.97 13.79 -6.81
CA GLN A 26 7.21 12.44 -7.31
C GLN A 26 5.95 11.77 -7.91
N GLY A 27 4.81 12.45 -7.89
CA GLY A 27 3.55 11.92 -8.42
C GLY A 27 3.21 10.53 -7.88
N ALA A 28 2.92 9.60 -8.78
CA ALA A 28 2.58 8.21 -8.42
C ALA A 28 3.71 7.44 -7.70
N ALA A 29 4.94 7.94 -7.73
CA ALA A 29 6.07 7.35 -7.02
C ALA A 29 6.28 7.96 -5.61
N ALA A 30 5.36 8.81 -5.14
CA ALA A 30 5.42 9.37 -3.79
C ALA A 30 5.52 8.26 -2.74
N PRO A 31 6.53 8.30 -1.85
CA PRO A 31 6.69 7.27 -0.84
C PRO A 31 5.59 7.37 0.21
N ALA A 32 5.15 6.23 0.73
CA ALA A 32 4.28 6.22 1.89
C ALA A 32 5.02 6.81 3.10
N PRO A 33 4.39 7.72 3.88
CA PRO A 33 5.03 8.31 5.04
C PRO A 33 5.31 7.25 6.09
N THR A 34 6.49 7.30 6.70
CA THR A 34 6.91 6.36 7.74
C THR A 34 6.45 6.78 9.13
N THR A 35 6.13 8.05 9.30
CA THR A 35 5.69 8.63 10.58
C THR A 35 4.42 9.46 10.38
N ARG A 36 3.65 9.64 11.47
CA ARG A 36 2.45 10.50 11.45
C ARG A 36 2.76 11.99 11.51
N ASN A 37 4.02 12.37 11.76
CA ASN A 37 4.40 13.74 11.92
C ASN A 37 4.58 14.40 10.56
N ALA A 38 3.61 15.17 10.14
CA ALA A 38 3.60 15.94 8.91
C ALA A 38 4.72 17.02 8.84
N GLU A 39 5.39 17.29 9.95
CA GLU A 39 6.45 18.32 10.02
C GLU A 39 7.70 17.98 9.20
N THR A 40 7.87 16.72 8.81
CA THR A 40 9.00 16.28 7.99
C THR A 40 8.68 16.18 6.50
N ASP A 41 7.41 16.26 6.13
CA ASP A 41 6.98 16.21 4.73
C ASP A 41 6.74 17.63 4.24
N SER A 42 7.67 18.14 3.44
CA SER A 42 7.64 19.51 2.88
C SER A 42 6.57 19.71 1.81
N HIS A 43 5.61 18.78 1.70
CA HIS A 43 4.56 18.88 0.68
C HIS A 43 3.47 19.88 1.09
N PRO A 44 3.09 20.85 0.22
CA PRO A 44 2.11 21.91 0.53
C PRO A 44 0.74 21.38 0.95
N LEU A 45 0.34 20.20 0.49
CA LEU A 45 -0.95 19.57 0.81
C LEU A 45 -0.85 18.54 1.95
N GLY A 46 0.30 18.49 2.63
CA GLY A 46 0.52 17.56 3.73
C GLY A 46 0.92 16.13 3.29
N ILE A 47 0.77 15.19 4.20
CA ILE A 47 1.16 13.80 3.95
C ILE A 47 0.18 13.10 2.99
N VAL A 48 0.71 12.17 2.17
CA VAL A 48 -0.10 11.23 1.38
C VAL A 48 -0.14 9.90 2.14
N PRO A 49 -1.16 9.63 2.97
CA PRO A 49 -1.20 8.43 3.80
C PRO A 49 -1.34 7.18 2.94
N HIS A 50 -0.75 6.07 3.40
CA HIS A 50 -0.90 4.77 2.76
C HIS A 50 -2.37 4.30 2.75
N GLN A 51 -3.10 4.59 3.82
CA GLN A 51 -4.50 4.24 3.97
C GLN A 51 -5.16 5.17 4.98
N ILE A 52 -6.42 5.50 4.76
CA ILE A 52 -7.28 6.14 5.76
C ILE A 52 -8.33 5.13 6.21
N ARG A 53 -8.42 4.92 7.53
CA ARG A 53 -9.47 4.11 8.16
C ARG A 53 -10.42 4.99 8.94
N GLY A 54 -11.69 4.99 8.56
CA GLY A 54 -12.75 5.70 9.28
C GLY A 54 -13.55 4.77 10.19
N PHE A 55 -13.74 5.15 11.44
CA PHE A 55 -14.55 4.46 12.43
C PHE A 55 -15.79 5.29 12.74
N LEU A 56 -16.91 4.95 12.10
CA LEU A 56 -18.16 5.72 12.25
C LEU A 56 -18.83 5.55 13.62
N SER A 57 -18.46 4.56 14.39
CA SER A 57 -18.95 4.39 15.76
C SER A 57 -18.42 5.43 16.72
N THR A 58 -17.20 5.90 16.48
CA THR A 58 -16.49 6.92 17.29
C THR A 58 -16.25 8.22 16.52
N PHE A 59 -16.60 8.26 15.23
CA PHE A 59 -16.31 9.38 14.32
C PHE A 59 -14.82 9.74 14.23
N GLU A 60 -13.97 8.72 14.38
CA GLU A 60 -12.52 8.88 14.29
C GLU A 60 -11.99 8.45 12.93
N ASN A 61 -10.94 9.12 12.47
CA ASN A 61 -10.17 8.74 11.30
C ASN A 61 -8.73 8.43 11.70
N LEU A 62 -8.23 7.29 11.24
CA LEU A 62 -6.85 6.85 11.44
C LEU A 62 -6.11 6.88 10.11
N SER A 63 -5.08 7.72 9.99
CA SER A 63 -4.11 7.65 8.89
C SER A 63 -3.10 6.54 9.18
N VAL A 64 -3.03 5.56 8.29
CA VAL A 64 -2.08 4.46 8.36
C VAL A 64 -0.86 4.83 7.53
N THR A 65 0.29 4.83 8.19
CA THR A 65 1.60 5.06 7.57
C THR A 65 2.40 3.77 7.62
N GLY A 66 3.33 3.57 6.70
CA GLY A 66 4.18 2.39 6.69
C GLY A 66 4.77 2.12 5.31
N GLN A 67 5.78 1.29 5.29
CA GLN A 67 6.39 0.80 4.06
C GLN A 67 5.86 -0.60 3.71
N SER A 68 6.05 -1.00 2.45
CA SER A 68 5.79 -2.37 2.03
C SER A 68 6.65 -3.35 2.85
N TYR A 69 6.06 -4.48 3.22
CA TYR A 69 6.80 -5.51 3.95
C TYR A 69 7.81 -6.19 3.01
N GLN A 70 9.07 -6.29 3.45
CA GLN A 70 10.17 -6.79 2.62
C GLN A 70 9.96 -8.22 2.10
N SER A 71 9.27 -9.06 2.88
CA SER A 71 8.94 -10.43 2.51
C SER A 71 7.48 -10.61 2.09
N CYS A 72 6.85 -9.53 1.58
CA CYS A 72 5.48 -9.61 1.07
C CYS A 72 5.44 -10.44 -0.21
N SER A 73 4.58 -11.46 -0.23
CA SER A 73 4.37 -12.30 -1.42
C SER A 73 3.68 -11.59 -2.60
N ALA A 74 3.18 -10.37 -2.39
CA ALA A 74 2.51 -9.60 -3.42
C ALA A 74 3.28 -8.35 -3.86
N CYS A 75 3.95 -7.64 -2.93
CA CYS A 75 4.51 -6.32 -3.21
C CYS A 75 5.97 -6.15 -2.77
N SER A 76 6.67 -7.22 -2.40
CA SER A 76 8.12 -7.13 -2.17
C SER A 76 8.85 -6.83 -3.48
N GLU A 77 9.98 -6.14 -3.40
CA GLU A 77 10.79 -5.81 -4.58
C GLU A 77 11.14 -7.06 -5.38
N ARG A 78 11.52 -8.16 -4.72
CA ARG A 78 11.83 -9.44 -5.37
C ARG A 78 10.69 -9.95 -6.26
N VAL A 79 9.45 -9.84 -5.78
CA VAL A 79 8.26 -10.28 -6.53
C VAL A 79 7.97 -9.33 -7.69
N ILE A 80 8.07 -8.03 -7.45
CA ILE A 80 7.84 -7.01 -8.46
C ILE A 80 8.88 -7.12 -9.59
N ASP A 81 10.15 -7.29 -9.24
CA ASP A 81 11.23 -7.39 -10.22
C ASP A 81 11.13 -8.68 -11.04
N ALA A 82 10.83 -9.82 -10.40
CA ALA A 82 10.57 -11.06 -11.12
C ALA A 82 9.40 -10.94 -12.11
N TYR A 83 8.35 -10.20 -11.74
CA TYR A 83 7.25 -9.92 -12.66
C TYR A 83 7.68 -8.98 -13.81
N ARG A 84 8.46 -7.94 -13.52
CA ARG A 84 8.96 -7.01 -14.55
C ARG A 84 9.86 -7.70 -15.57
N GLU A 85 10.69 -8.65 -15.11
CA GLU A 85 11.59 -9.42 -15.98
C GLU A 85 10.87 -10.46 -16.83
N ASN A 86 9.92 -11.18 -16.26
CA ASN A 86 9.33 -12.35 -16.87
C ASN A 86 7.87 -12.18 -17.31
N GLY A 87 7.20 -11.10 -16.89
CA GLY A 87 5.83 -10.77 -17.28
C GLY A 87 4.84 -11.93 -17.03
N TRP A 88 4.12 -12.32 -18.06
CA TRP A 88 3.12 -13.39 -17.97
C TRP A 88 3.69 -14.78 -17.69
N ASP A 89 4.94 -15.05 -18.01
CA ASP A 89 5.59 -16.32 -17.68
C ASP A 89 5.80 -16.46 -16.18
N PHE A 90 6.12 -15.36 -15.49
CA PHE A 90 6.11 -15.30 -14.02
C PHE A 90 4.72 -15.65 -13.46
N VAL A 91 3.66 -15.02 -13.97
CA VAL A 91 2.29 -15.29 -13.51
C VAL A 91 1.92 -16.77 -13.72
N ARG A 92 2.25 -17.34 -14.87
CA ARG A 92 2.03 -18.75 -15.18
C ARG A 92 2.76 -19.67 -14.21
N LYS A 93 4.01 -19.34 -13.89
CA LYS A 93 4.82 -20.08 -12.91
C LYS A 93 4.19 -20.03 -11.52
N VAL A 94 3.79 -18.84 -11.05
CA VAL A 94 3.11 -18.64 -9.76
C VAL A 94 1.85 -19.50 -9.63
N LEU A 95 1.06 -19.58 -10.70
CA LEU A 95 -0.20 -20.35 -10.70
C LEU A 95 0.03 -21.88 -10.71
N ASN A 96 1.13 -22.34 -11.29
CA ASN A 96 1.41 -23.78 -11.45
C ASN A 96 2.34 -24.33 -10.37
N GLU A 97 3.08 -23.50 -9.65
CA GLU A 97 4.03 -23.91 -8.61
C GLU A 97 3.60 -23.38 -7.24
N PRO A 98 2.84 -24.17 -6.45
CA PRO A 98 2.44 -23.77 -5.10
C PRO A 98 3.65 -23.46 -4.21
N GLY A 99 3.60 -22.31 -3.53
CA GLY A 99 4.68 -21.89 -2.64
C GLY A 99 5.86 -21.16 -3.30
N TYR A 100 5.92 -21.09 -4.64
CA TYR A 100 6.99 -20.40 -5.35
C TYR A 100 7.13 -18.93 -4.92
N VAL A 101 6.02 -18.20 -4.82
CA VAL A 101 6.04 -16.79 -4.41
C VAL A 101 6.44 -16.62 -2.95
N GLU A 102 6.04 -17.53 -2.07
CA GLU A 102 6.44 -17.50 -0.64
C GLU A 102 7.96 -17.70 -0.51
N GLU A 103 8.53 -18.56 -1.34
CA GLU A 103 9.97 -18.82 -1.38
C GLU A 103 10.74 -17.63 -1.98
N LEU A 104 10.28 -17.14 -3.13
CA LEU A 104 10.87 -15.98 -3.82
C LEU A 104 10.87 -14.72 -2.92
N SER A 105 9.77 -14.45 -2.23
CA SER A 105 9.65 -13.30 -1.33
C SER A 105 10.41 -13.45 -0.02
N GLY A 106 10.86 -14.66 0.34
CA GLY A 106 11.44 -14.97 1.65
C GLY A 106 10.43 -15.13 2.78
N LEU A 107 9.13 -15.13 2.47
CA LEU A 107 8.07 -15.30 3.49
C LEU A 107 8.14 -16.67 4.17
N LYS A 108 8.54 -17.71 3.43
CA LYS A 108 8.71 -19.06 3.95
C LYS A 108 9.76 -19.14 5.06
N GLU A 109 10.88 -18.42 4.91
CA GLU A 109 11.94 -18.33 5.92
C GLU A 109 11.45 -17.65 7.19
N VAL A 110 10.71 -16.54 7.05
CA VAL A 110 10.15 -15.81 8.20
C VAL A 110 9.15 -16.66 8.98
N ARG A 111 8.37 -17.51 8.30
CA ARG A 111 7.38 -18.41 8.92
C ARG A 111 8.07 -19.59 9.63
N SER A 112 9.18 -20.07 9.11
CA SER A 112 9.94 -21.18 9.71
C SER A 112 10.83 -20.75 10.89
N ALA A 113 11.12 -19.47 11.03
CA ALA A 113 11.92 -18.90 12.11
C ALA A 113 11.16 -18.66 13.43
N LYS A 114 9.85 -18.99 13.47
CA LYS A 114 8.99 -18.99 14.66
C LYS A 114 8.82 -20.37 15.23
#